data_1fc162b45d4ed045bce9d99cda9ce199
#
_entry.id   1fc162b45d4ed045bce9d99cda9ce199
#
_cell.length_a   1.000
_cell.length_b   1.000
_cell.length_c   1.000
_cell.angle_alpha   90.00
_cell.angle_beta   90.00
_cell.angle_gamma   90.00
#
_symmetry.space_group_name_H-M   'P 1'
#
loop_
_entity.id
_entity.type
_entity.pdbx_description
1 polymer ?
#
loop_
_entity_poly.entity_id
_entity_poly.type
_entity_poly.pdbx_seq_one_letter_code
_entity_poly.pdbx_strand_id
1 'polypeptide(L)'
;MKIPHALCTMATATAFVVGSTGHAHAAGAASQDMPTVAPESVGVDSQPLVRMSEWLRGDRMDVRSLVVVKDGKIVFERYSGGLTRDNNYELYSVTKTITSLLAGILEGEGKLSPSTKVAPLIAQARPDLASELADKQDIELRHLMSMSSGLSYQTREGTDPLYYSAPDRLRVAVTSHAATTPGTRFDYIDVNPVLAGTAVAVAAHQREDEFARDKLFGPLGMSHYRWTGADQTGAVSGGWGLRLRAVDMAKIGMLLLDNGRWRGRQIVPQAWIKQMTTPSPAADDYGYYCWIQHVVEKGQPEFGAMGFKGQFITVLPAQHAVVVMTSLLPTDGGLRDATYLNQYRRMVNDYILPALTPARKPVATAAKTQALRDELARSRQTQGIPGTAAAFNDAPES
;
A
#
# COMPACT_ATOMS: atom_id res chain seq x y z
N MET A 1 -10.47 -57.59 70.88
CA MET A 1 -11.00 -58.37 69.77
C MET A 1 -10.90 -57.50 68.50
N LYS A 2 -9.99 -57.88 67.65
CA LYS A 2 -9.73 -57.48 66.23
C LYS A 2 -10.00 -56.02 65.79
N ILE A 3 -8.92 -55.29 65.66
CA ILE A 3 -8.77 -54.04 64.85
C ILE A 3 -8.53 -54.43 63.41
N PRO A 4 -9.11 -53.76 62.38
CA PRO A 4 -8.49 -53.78 61.08
C PRO A 4 -7.90 -52.39 60.71
N HIS A 5 -6.78 -52.50 60.04
CA HIS A 5 -5.89 -51.45 59.54
C HIS A 5 -6.58 -50.49 58.55
N ALA A 6 -6.37 -49.23 58.70
CA ALA A 6 -6.66 -48.20 57.67
C ALA A 6 -5.44 -48.04 56.77
N LEU A 7 -5.60 -48.30 55.50
CA LEU A 7 -4.64 -47.97 54.43
C LEU A 7 -4.69 -46.46 54.20
N CYS A 8 -3.55 -45.82 54.35
CA CYS A 8 -3.29 -44.45 53.99
C CYS A 8 -2.95 -44.40 52.46
N THR A 9 -3.87 -43.94 51.62
CA THR A 9 -3.57 -43.67 50.23
C THR A 9 -3.03 -42.26 50.08
N MET A 10 -1.75 -42.17 49.76
CA MET A 10 -1.11 -40.89 49.32
C MET A 10 -1.65 -40.51 47.95
N ALA A 11 -2.38 -39.41 47.88
CA ALA A 11 -2.73 -38.75 46.64
C ALA A 11 -1.56 -37.90 46.17
N THR A 12 -0.86 -38.34 45.14
CA THR A 12 0.11 -37.54 44.41
C THR A 12 -0.62 -36.48 43.58
N ALA A 13 -0.56 -35.23 44.02
CA ALA A 13 -1.02 -34.08 43.23
C ALA A 13 -0.01 -33.82 42.11
N THR A 14 -0.37 -34.20 40.89
CA THR A 14 0.37 -33.81 39.69
C THR A 14 -0.01 -32.34 39.37
N ALA A 15 0.91 -31.41 39.65
CA ALA A 15 0.78 -30.05 39.25
C ALA A 15 0.93 -29.95 37.71
N PHE A 16 -0.16 -29.69 36.99
CA PHE A 16 -0.10 -29.25 35.60
C PHE A 16 0.48 -27.83 35.58
N VAL A 17 1.74 -27.72 35.21
CA VAL A 17 2.33 -26.45 34.79
C VAL A 17 1.74 -26.15 33.41
N VAL A 18 0.72 -25.29 33.37
CA VAL A 18 0.27 -24.65 32.10
C VAL A 18 1.39 -23.71 31.68
N GLY A 19 2.27 -24.22 30.85
CA GLY A 19 3.24 -23.39 30.14
C GLY A 19 2.49 -22.47 29.21
N SER A 20 2.37 -21.19 29.57
CA SER A 20 2.02 -20.14 28.63
C SER A 20 3.13 -20.09 27.59
N THR A 21 2.88 -20.70 26.44
CA THR A 21 3.67 -20.45 25.23
C THR A 21 3.42 -19.02 24.83
N GLY A 22 4.13 -18.09 25.46
CA GLY A 22 4.29 -16.77 24.93
C GLY A 22 4.82 -16.95 23.50
N HIS A 23 4.04 -16.55 22.51
CA HIS A 23 4.54 -16.42 21.15
C HIS A 23 5.63 -15.38 21.21
N ALA A 24 6.88 -15.85 21.30
CA ALA A 24 8.02 -15.00 21.05
C ALA A 24 7.84 -14.48 19.62
N HIS A 25 7.44 -13.22 19.50
CA HIS A 25 7.60 -12.49 18.26
C HIS A 25 9.06 -12.64 17.89
N ALA A 26 9.32 -13.27 16.75
CA ALA A 26 10.67 -13.35 16.21
C ALA A 26 11.21 -11.92 16.22
N ALA A 27 12.32 -11.71 16.91
CA ALA A 27 13.02 -10.42 16.94
C ALA A 27 13.20 -9.99 15.49
N GLY A 28 12.48 -8.95 15.09
CA GLY A 28 12.37 -8.50 13.71
C GLY A 28 13.78 -8.26 13.17
N ALA A 29 14.08 -8.84 12.01
CA ALA A 29 15.26 -8.45 11.25
C ALA A 29 15.25 -6.93 11.15
N ALA A 30 16.35 -6.27 11.58
CA ALA A 30 16.46 -4.82 11.57
C ALA A 30 16.02 -4.29 10.20
N SER A 31 15.17 -3.27 10.18
CA SER A 31 14.66 -2.67 8.95
C SER A 31 15.83 -2.31 8.04
N GLN A 32 15.91 -2.95 6.88
CA GLN A 32 16.97 -2.70 5.91
C GLN A 32 16.52 -1.60 4.96
N ASP A 33 16.54 -0.38 5.41
CA ASP A 33 16.17 0.78 4.59
C ASP A 33 17.18 1.01 3.44
N MET A 34 16.74 1.72 2.42
CA MET A 34 17.61 2.19 1.35
C MET A 34 18.57 3.25 1.90
N PRO A 35 19.82 3.30 1.39
CA PRO A 35 20.79 4.30 1.84
C PRO A 35 20.34 5.72 1.47
N THR A 36 20.53 6.66 2.37
CA THR A 36 20.35 8.09 2.11
C THR A 36 21.69 8.72 1.69
N VAL A 37 21.66 9.46 0.59
CA VAL A 37 22.87 10.10 0.03
C VAL A 37 22.60 11.57 -0.30
N ALA A 38 23.66 12.36 -0.44
CA ALA A 38 23.53 13.73 -0.97
C ALA A 38 23.00 13.69 -2.41
N PRO A 39 21.99 14.49 -2.77
CA PRO A 39 21.38 14.48 -4.10
C PRO A 39 22.40 14.58 -5.23
N GLU A 40 23.33 15.52 -5.13
CA GLU A 40 24.34 15.77 -6.14
C GLU A 40 25.29 14.60 -6.38
N SER A 41 25.45 13.70 -5.39
CA SER A 41 26.30 12.51 -5.53
C SER A 41 25.80 11.51 -6.58
N VAL A 42 24.49 11.58 -6.90
CA VAL A 42 23.83 10.74 -7.90
C VAL A 42 23.20 11.56 -9.04
N GLY A 43 23.68 12.79 -9.22
CA GLY A 43 23.29 13.63 -10.34
C GLY A 43 21.95 14.36 -10.16
N VAL A 44 21.41 14.44 -8.96
CA VAL A 44 20.18 15.17 -8.63
C VAL A 44 20.52 16.56 -8.11
N ASP A 45 19.83 17.61 -8.58
CA ASP A 45 20.01 18.97 -8.05
C ASP A 45 19.10 19.19 -6.84
N SER A 46 19.69 19.48 -5.68
CA SER A 46 18.94 19.74 -4.45
C SER A 46 18.17 21.06 -4.46
N GLN A 47 18.52 22.04 -5.27
CA GLN A 47 17.89 23.37 -5.25
C GLN A 47 16.40 23.35 -5.62
N PRO A 48 15.93 22.66 -6.67
CA PRO A 48 14.50 22.53 -6.92
C PRO A 48 13.75 21.87 -5.76
N LEU A 49 14.37 20.86 -5.10
CA LEU A 49 13.77 20.17 -3.96
C LEU A 49 13.62 21.08 -2.74
N VAL A 50 14.60 21.96 -2.50
CA VAL A 50 14.53 22.99 -1.45
C VAL A 50 13.38 23.95 -1.75
N ARG A 51 13.30 24.51 -2.96
CA ARG A 51 12.20 25.42 -3.36
C ARG A 51 10.84 24.77 -3.26
N MET A 52 10.73 23.49 -3.62
CA MET A 52 9.50 22.73 -3.44
C MET A 52 9.09 22.66 -1.96
N SER A 53 10.03 22.35 -1.08
CA SER A 53 9.75 22.27 0.36
C SER A 53 9.36 23.63 0.96
N GLU A 54 10.02 24.70 0.51
CA GLU A 54 9.66 26.08 0.88
C GLU A 54 8.24 26.43 0.42
N TRP A 55 7.86 26.08 -0.80
CA TRP A 55 6.52 26.28 -1.33
C TRP A 55 5.49 25.51 -0.50
N LEU A 56 5.70 24.21 -0.26
CA LEU A 56 4.79 23.38 0.55
C LEU A 56 4.59 23.96 1.97
N ARG A 57 5.65 24.49 2.56
CA ARG A 57 5.61 25.10 3.87
C ARG A 57 4.93 26.48 3.85
N GLY A 58 5.18 27.28 2.82
CA GLY A 58 4.58 28.60 2.64
C GLY A 58 3.06 28.53 2.46
N ASP A 59 2.59 27.62 1.62
CA ASP A 59 1.16 27.41 1.35
C ASP A 59 0.48 26.54 2.43
N ARG A 60 1.20 26.15 3.48
CA ARG A 60 0.70 25.32 4.60
C ARG A 60 0.02 24.03 4.15
N MET A 61 0.50 23.45 3.05
CA MET A 61 -0.03 22.18 2.58
C MET A 61 0.23 21.06 3.58
N ASP A 62 -0.78 20.27 3.90
CA ASP A 62 -0.66 19.14 4.81
C ASP A 62 -0.01 17.93 4.11
N VAL A 63 1.19 18.15 3.58
CA VAL A 63 2.09 17.10 3.08
C VAL A 63 2.94 16.62 4.23
N ARG A 64 2.66 15.42 4.71
CA ARG A 64 3.23 14.85 5.93
C ARG A 64 4.60 14.26 5.73
N SER A 65 4.76 13.51 4.64
CA SER A 65 6.07 13.01 4.21
C SER A 65 6.23 13.10 2.70
N LEU A 66 7.47 13.27 2.27
CA LEU A 66 7.85 13.23 0.87
C LEU A 66 9.22 12.57 0.77
N VAL A 67 9.30 11.47 0.02
CA VAL A 67 10.54 10.72 -0.21
C VAL A 67 10.80 10.64 -1.71
N VAL A 68 12.02 10.99 -2.13
CA VAL A 68 12.48 10.81 -3.51
C VAL A 68 13.64 9.84 -3.50
N VAL A 69 13.53 8.80 -4.30
CA VAL A 69 14.54 7.77 -4.51
C VAL A 69 15.07 7.89 -5.93
N LYS A 70 16.39 7.83 -6.07
CA LYS A 70 17.13 7.82 -7.35
C LYS A 70 18.14 6.66 -7.32
N ASP A 71 18.04 5.75 -8.31
CA ASP A 71 18.95 4.60 -8.42
C ASP A 71 19.07 3.81 -7.10
N GLY A 72 17.93 3.54 -6.46
CA GLY A 72 17.84 2.78 -5.20
C GLY A 72 18.37 3.51 -3.96
N LYS A 73 18.61 4.81 -4.05
CA LYS A 73 19.12 5.65 -2.95
C LYS A 73 18.15 6.79 -2.65
N ILE A 74 17.86 7.02 -1.38
CA ILE A 74 17.05 8.16 -0.94
C ILE A 74 17.88 9.43 -1.11
N VAL A 75 17.40 10.35 -1.96
CA VAL A 75 18.06 11.64 -2.24
C VAL A 75 17.35 12.80 -1.57
N PHE A 76 16.08 12.62 -1.20
CA PHE A 76 15.31 13.64 -0.49
C PHE A 76 14.32 12.94 0.44
N GLU A 77 14.25 13.43 1.67
CA GLU A 77 13.37 12.87 2.70
C GLU A 77 12.89 13.99 3.61
N ARG A 78 11.62 14.37 3.47
CA ARG A 78 10.97 15.46 4.18
C ARG A 78 9.81 14.94 5.04
N TYR A 79 9.75 15.45 6.25
CA TYR A 79 8.63 15.23 7.18
C TYR A 79 8.17 16.58 7.73
N SER A 80 6.88 16.71 8.04
CA SER A 80 6.29 17.91 8.64
C SER A 80 5.58 17.61 9.95
N GLY A 81 5.30 18.63 10.74
CA GLY A 81 4.46 18.51 11.93
C GLY A 81 5.02 17.61 13.03
N GLY A 82 6.34 17.52 13.19
CA GLY A 82 6.99 16.65 14.18
C GLY A 82 7.04 15.18 13.80
N LEU A 83 6.56 14.82 12.59
CA LEU A 83 6.63 13.46 12.07
C LEU A 83 8.06 13.06 11.72
N THR A 84 8.32 11.75 11.72
CA THR A 84 9.61 11.15 11.46
C THR A 84 9.50 10.03 10.43
N ARG A 85 10.62 9.43 10.10
CA ARG A 85 10.71 8.23 9.23
C ARG A 85 9.88 7.06 9.76
N ASP A 86 9.71 6.94 11.07
CA ASP A 86 9.12 5.77 11.72
C ASP A 86 7.59 5.85 11.84
N ASN A 87 6.99 6.98 11.44
CA ASN A 87 5.55 7.10 11.43
C ASN A 87 4.92 6.31 10.29
N ASN A 88 3.89 5.53 10.60
CA ASN A 88 3.03 4.86 9.64
C ASN A 88 1.89 5.78 9.21
N TYR A 89 1.54 5.70 7.93
CA TYR A 89 0.48 6.51 7.33
C TYR A 89 -0.60 5.60 6.77
N GLU A 90 -1.86 5.97 6.95
CA GLU A 90 -2.99 5.32 6.27
C GLU A 90 -2.85 5.48 4.76
N LEU A 91 -2.78 4.36 4.06
CA LEU A 91 -2.51 4.35 2.61
C LEU A 91 -3.77 4.47 1.76
N TYR A 92 -4.95 4.29 2.36
CA TYR A 92 -6.19 4.21 1.60
C TYR A 92 -6.04 3.26 0.39
N SER A 93 -6.43 3.70 -0.79
CA SER A 93 -6.43 2.87 -2.00
C SER A 93 -5.06 2.45 -2.54
N VAL A 94 -3.95 2.99 -2.03
CA VAL A 94 -2.62 2.42 -2.30
C VAL A 94 -2.54 0.95 -1.86
N THR A 95 -3.34 0.54 -0.86
CA THR A 95 -3.49 -0.84 -0.42
C THR A 95 -3.80 -1.80 -1.57
N LYS A 96 -4.61 -1.40 -2.56
CA LYS A 96 -4.97 -2.21 -3.73
C LYS A 96 -3.75 -2.68 -4.53
N THR A 97 -2.74 -1.82 -4.66
CA THR A 97 -1.48 -2.19 -5.32
C THR A 97 -0.76 -3.31 -4.59
N ILE A 98 -0.83 -3.33 -3.25
CA ILE A 98 -0.27 -4.42 -2.44
C ILE A 98 -1.03 -5.72 -2.72
N THR A 99 -2.37 -5.70 -2.71
CA THR A 99 -3.20 -6.88 -3.07
C THR A 99 -2.85 -7.42 -4.46
N SER A 100 -2.60 -6.53 -5.45
CA SER A 100 -2.13 -6.97 -6.77
C SER A 100 -0.76 -7.63 -6.72
N LEU A 101 0.20 -7.08 -5.96
CA LEU A 101 1.51 -7.72 -5.80
C LEU A 101 1.41 -9.11 -5.15
N LEU A 102 0.52 -9.28 -4.17
CA LEU A 102 0.27 -10.58 -3.53
C LEU A 102 -0.34 -11.59 -4.50
N ALA A 103 -1.30 -11.16 -5.32
CA ALA A 103 -1.85 -11.99 -6.40
C ALA A 103 -0.76 -12.41 -7.40
N GLY A 104 0.15 -11.51 -7.73
CA GLY A 104 1.30 -11.82 -8.59
C GLY A 104 2.28 -12.80 -7.99
N ILE A 105 2.50 -12.77 -6.67
CA ILE A 105 3.31 -13.78 -5.99
C ILE A 105 2.65 -15.16 -6.11
N LEU A 106 1.32 -15.23 -5.91
CA LEU A 106 0.57 -16.47 -6.05
C LEU A 106 0.51 -16.97 -7.49
N GLU A 107 0.52 -16.08 -8.48
CA GLU A 107 0.67 -16.45 -9.90
C GLU A 107 2.03 -17.11 -10.13
N GLY A 108 3.09 -16.53 -9.60
CA GLY A 108 4.43 -17.13 -9.65
C GLY A 108 4.55 -18.48 -8.92
N GLU A 109 3.71 -18.73 -7.93
CA GLU A 109 3.59 -20.02 -7.24
C GLU A 109 2.63 -21.00 -7.97
N GLY A 110 2.01 -20.60 -9.09
CA GLY A 110 1.04 -21.40 -9.84
C GLY A 110 -0.32 -21.60 -9.15
N LYS A 111 -0.64 -20.78 -8.15
CA LYS A 111 -1.87 -20.89 -7.34
C LYS A 111 -3.00 -19.98 -7.84
N LEU A 112 -2.67 -18.89 -8.50
CA LEU A 112 -3.59 -17.97 -9.17
C LEU A 112 -3.14 -17.71 -10.60
N SER A 113 -4.05 -17.20 -11.41
CA SER A 113 -3.76 -16.66 -12.73
C SER A 113 -4.71 -15.50 -13.02
N PRO A 114 -4.41 -14.62 -13.98
CA PRO A 114 -5.35 -13.58 -14.41
C PRO A 114 -6.73 -14.12 -14.81
N SER A 115 -6.80 -15.36 -15.34
CA SER A 115 -8.03 -16.04 -15.77
C SER A 115 -8.70 -16.88 -14.66
N THR A 116 -8.17 -16.88 -13.44
CA THR A 116 -8.82 -17.59 -12.32
C THR A 116 -10.22 -17.04 -12.09
N LYS A 117 -11.23 -17.91 -12.17
CA LYS A 117 -12.62 -17.60 -11.87
C LYS A 117 -12.79 -17.41 -10.36
N VAL A 118 -13.15 -16.20 -9.95
CA VAL A 118 -13.10 -15.80 -8.54
C VAL A 118 -14.28 -16.36 -7.74
N ALA A 119 -15.49 -16.37 -8.32
CA ALA A 119 -16.68 -16.86 -7.63
C ALA A 119 -16.59 -18.35 -7.26
N PRO A 120 -16.20 -19.28 -8.17
CA PRO A 120 -15.97 -20.69 -7.80
C PRO A 120 -14.91 -20.88 -6.72
N LEU A 121 -13.80 -20.10 -6.81
CA LEU A 121 -12.71 -20.17 -5.82
C LEU A 121 -13.21 -19.76 -4.42
N ILE A 122 -13.95 -18.66 -4.32
CA ILE A 122 -14.50 -18.18 -3.05
C ILE A 122 -15.57 -19.15 -2.52
N ALA A 123 -16.46 -19.68 -3.38
CA ALA A 123 -17.51 -20.58 -2.98
C ALA A 123 -16.98 -21.89 -2.35
N GLN A 124 -15.79 -22.37 -2.74
CA GLN A 124 -15.14 -23.52 -2.09
C GLN A 124 -14.79 -23.23 -0.63
N ALA A 125 -14.34 -22.02 -0.33
CA ALA A 125 -13.97 -21.61 1.03
C ALA A 125 -15.18 -21.11 1.84
N ARG A 126 -16.19 -20.56 1.16
CA ARG A 126 -17.41 -19.99 1.74
C ARG A 126 -18.66 -20.52 1.04
N PRO A 127 -18.99 -21.81 1.24
CA PRO A 127 -20.16 -22.43 0.61
C PRO A 127 -21.49 -21.79 1.05
N ASP A 128 -21.51 -21.12 2.18
CA ASP A 128 -22.62 -20.32 2.67
C ASP A 128 -22.95 -19.08 1.82
N LEU A 129 -22.05 -18.70 0.90
CA LEU A 129 -22.21 -17.57 -0.04
C LEU A 129 -22.42 -18.04 -1.50
N ALA A 130 -22.62 -19.33 -1.73
CA ALA A 130 -22.67 -19.87 -3.09
C ALA A 130 -23.85 -19.30 -3.91
N SER A 131 -24.98 -19.00 -3.28
CA SER A 131 -26.15 -18.41 -3.93
C SER A 131 -25.87 -16.97 -4.41
N GLU A 132 -25.22 -16.15 -3.59
CA GLU A 132 -24.86 -14.77 -3.91
C GLU A 132 -23.73 -14.67 -4.94
N LEU A 133 -22.97 -15.76 -5.10
CA LEU A 133 -21.89 -15.87 -6.09
C LEU A 133 -22.36 -16.44 -7.44
N ALA A 134 -23.62 -16.87 -7.56
CA ALA A 134 -24.11 -17.58 -8.74
C ALA A 134 -24.10 -16.73 -10.03
N ASP A 135 -24.38 -15.43 -9.94
CA ASP A 135 -24.35 -14.49 -11.07
C ASP A 135 -22.95 -13.95 -11.39
N LYS A 136 -21.92 -14.39 -10.67
CA LYS A 136 -20.53 -13.88 -10.78
C LYS A 136 -19.55 -14.89 -11.36
N GLN A 137 -20.05 -15.99 -11.93
CA GLN A 137 -19.24 -17.13 -12.39
C GLN A 137 -18.25 -16.76 -13.51
N ASP A 138 -18.54 -15.72 -14.28
CA ASP A 138 -17.67 -15.28 -15.39
C ASP A 138 -16.62 -14.25 -14.98
N ILE A 139 -16.66 -13.77 -13.74
CA ILE A 139 -15.69 -12.80 -13.25
C ILE A 139 -14.35 -13.51 -13.00
N GLU A 140 -13.33 -13.05 -13.70
CA GLU A 140 -11.95 -13.48 -13.54
C GLU A 140 -11.18 -12.50 -12.67
N LEU A 141 -10.05 -12.97 -12.09
CA LEU A 141 -9.18 -12.15 -11.25
C LEU A 141 -8.75 -10.86 -11.97
N ARG A 142 -8.39 -10.95 -13.26
CA ARG A 142 -8.03 -9.78 -14.07
C ARG A 142 -9.12 -8.71 -14.13
N HIS A 143 -10.40 -9.10 -14.13
CA HIS A 143 -11.51 -8.16 -14.17
C HIS A 143 -11.65 -7.38 -12.86
N LEU A 144 -11.39 -8.03 -11.72
CA LEU A 144 -11.33 -7.35 -10.42
C LEU A 144 -10.14 -6.38 -10.36
N MET A 145 -8.94 -6.88 -10.75
CA MET A 145 -7.70 -6.10 -10.71
C MET A 145 -7.72 -4.87 -11.64
N SER A 146 -8.41 -4.96 -12.77
CA SER A 146 -8.55 -3.84 -13.72
C SER A 146 -9.81 -3.00 -13.50
N MET A 147 -10.52 -3.17 -12.38
CA MET A 147 -11.77 -2.45 -12.08
C MET A 147 -12.81 -2.58 -13.19
N SER A 148 -12.90 -3.76 -13.80
CA SER A 148 -13.82 -4.05 -14.92
C SER A 148 -14.67 -5.30 -14.68
N SER A 149 -14.97 -5.61 -13.43
CA SER A 149 -15.77 -6.80 -13.07
C SER A 149 -17.19 -6.80 -13.63
N GLY A 150 -17.72 -5.65 -13.99
CA GLY A 150 -19.11 -5.49 -14.40
C GLY A 150 -20.11 -5.52 -13.24
N LEU A 151 -19.62 -5.55 -12.00
CA LEU A 151 -20.46 -5.50 -10.81
C LEU A 151 -21.01 -4.11 -10.59
N SER A 152 -22.21 -4.03 -10.09
CA SER A 152 -22.87 -2.81 -9.61
C SER A 152 -23.02 -2.88 -8.09
N TYR A 153 -22.47 -1.87 -7.42
CA TYR A 153 -22.56 -1.70 -5.99
C TYR A 153 -22.78 -0.21 -5.70
N GLN A 154 -23.94 0.12 -5.17
CA GLN A 154 -24.30 1.49 -4.88
C GLN A 154 -24.59 1.66 -3.39
N THR A 155 -23.88 2.59 -2.78
CA THR A 155 -24.12 3.00 -1.39
C THR A 155 -24.13 4.53 -1.31
N ARG A 156 -24.65 5.05 -0.19
CA ARG A 156 -24.52 6.46 0.13
C ARG A 156 -23.19 6.71 0.82
N GLU A 157 -22.50 7.76 0.41
CA GLU A 157 -21.30 8.23 1.07
C GLU A 157 -21.52 8.38 2.59
N GLY A 158 -20.57 7.96 3.38
CA GLY A 158 -20.64 8.01 4.85
C GLY A 158 -21.43 6.90 5.52
N THR A 159 -22.14 6.04 4.77
CA THR A 159 -22.95 4.94 5.32
C THR A 159 -22.65 3.59 4.70
N ASP A 160 -21.59 3.49 3.89
CA ASP A 160 -21.22 2.25 3.21
C ASP A 160 -20.81 1.16 4.22
N PRO A 161 -21.56 0.06 4.33
CA PRO A 161 -21.25 -1.02 5.25
C PRO A 161 -19.86 -1.61 5.05
N LEU A 162 -19.31 -1.58 3.84
CA LEU A 162 -17.94 -2.08 3.57
C LEU A 162 -16.90 -1.39 4.44
N TYR A 163 -17.07 -0.11 4.75
CA TYR A 163 -16.10 0.67 5.51
C TYR A 163 -16.43 0.74 7.01
N TYR A 164 -17.73 0.80 7.38
CA TYR A 164 -18.10 1.27 8.72
C TYR A 164 -18.68 0.22 9.64
N SER A 165 -19.34 -0.82 9.13
CA SER A 165 -20.14 -1.69 10.00
C SER A 165 -20.28 -3.15 9.60
N ALA A 166 -19.69 -3.60 8.50
CA ALA A 166 -19.84 -4.99 8.08
C ALA A 166 -19.14 -5.95 9.06
N PRO A 167 -19.87 -6.86 9.74
CA PRO A 167 -19.24 -7.91 10.51
C PRO A 167 -18.50 -8.93 9.62
N ASP A 168 -18.99 -9.11 8.41
CA ASP A 168 -18.42 -9.94 7.35
C ASP A 168 -18.45 -9.12 6.06
N ARG A 169 -17.31 -8.53 5.71
CA ARG A 169 -17.19 -7.64 4.56
C ARG A 169 -17.38 -8.36 3.24
N LEU A 170 -16.95 -9.63 3.18
CA LEU A 170 -17.17 -10.45 2.00
C LEU A 170 -18.65 -10.66 1.74
N ARG A 171 -19.47 -10.95 2.77
CA ARG A 171 -20.91 -11.09 2.65
C ARG A 171 -21.56 -9.82 2.09
N VAL A 172 -21.11 -8.64 2.50
CA VAL A 172 -21.56 -7.36 1.90
C VAL A 172 -21.11 -7.25 0.44
N ALA A 173 -19.86 -7.55 0.13
CA ALA A 173 -19.34 -7.42 -1.24
C ALA A 173 -20.09 -8.32 -2.24
N VAL A 174 -20.47 -9.54 -1.85
CA VAL A 174 -21.20 -10.46 -2.74
C VAL A 174 -22.66 -10.07 -2.98
N THR A 175 -23.23 -9.12 -2.22
CA THR A 175 -24.56 -8.55 -2.53
C THR A 175 -24.54 -7.65 -3.77
N SER A 176 -23.36 -7.22 -4.25
CA SER A 176 -23.24 -6.60 -5.56
C SER A 176 -23.76 -7.55 -6.63
N HIS A 177 -24.35 -7.02 -7.70
CA HIS A 177 -24.92 -7.83 -8.79
C HIS A 177 -24.21 -7.58 -10.11
N ALA A 178 -24.17 -8.58 -10.98
CA ALA A 178 -23.62 -8.45 -12.32
C ALA A 178 -24.53 -7.54 -13.17
N ALA A 179 -24.03 -6.39 -13.58
CA ALA A 179 -24.76 -5.38 -14.34
C ALA A 179 -24.28 -5.27 -15.79
N THR A 180 -23.00 -5.57 -16.05
CA THR A 180 -22.42 -5.55 -17.40
C THR A 180 -21.47 -6.73 -17.57
N THR A 181 -21.14 -7.05 -18.83
CA THR A 181 -20.18 -8.13 -19.13
C THR A 181 -18.81 -7.80 -18.53
N PRO A 182 -18.18 -8.73 -17.77
CA PRO A 182 -16.84 -8.53 -17.22
C PRO A 182 -15.81 -8.17 -18.32
N GLY A 183 -14.94 -7.23 -18.01
CA GLY A 183 -13.88 -6.76 -18.91
C GLY A 183 -14.28 -5.67 -19.90
N THR A 184 -15.55 -5.25 -19.94
CA THR A 184 -16.05 -4.30 -20.96
C THR A 184 -16.09 -2.84 -20.52
N ARG A 185 -16.20 -2.58 -19.22
CA ARG A 185 -16.34 -1.23 -18.66
C ARG A 185 -15.51 -1.08 -17.40
N PHE A 186 -14.76 0.00 -17.32
CA PHE A 186 -14.09 0.43 -16.11
C PHE A 186 -15.09 1.05 -15.13
N ASP A 187 -15.11 0.54 -13.90
CA ASP A 187 -15.89 1.10 -12.79
C ASP A 187 -15.12 0.91 -11.47
N TYR A 188 -14.64 2.03 -10.91
CA TYR A 188 -13.82 2.00 -9.71
C TYR A 188 -14.71 1.82 -8.47
N ILE A 189 -14.92 0.58 -8.07
CA ILE A 189 -15.74 0.20 -6.92
C ILE A 189 -14.96 -0.70 -5.94
N ASP A 190 -15.21 -0.53 -4.66
CA ASP A 190 -14.41 -1.20 -3.61
C ASP A 190 -14.82 -2.63 -3.30
N VAL A 191 -15.89 -3.15 -3.91
CA VAL A 191 -16.17 -4.59 -3.88
C VAL A 191 -15.11 -5.39 -4.65
N ASN A 192 -14.52 -4.82 -5.70
CA ASN A 192 -13.47 -5.49 -6.48
C ASN A 192 -12.26 -5.89 -5.61
N PRO A 193 -11.62 -4.99 -4.85
CA PRO A 193 -10.49 -5.37 -4.02
C PRO A 193 -10.87 -6.23 -2.81
N VAL A 194 -12.10 -6.16 -2.31
CA VAL A 194 -12.56 -7.11 -1.28
C VAL A 194 -12.60 -8.53 -1.82
N LEU A 195 -13.18 -8.72 -3.01
CA LEU A 195 -13.21 -10.04 -3.67
C LEU A 195 -11.81 -10.51 -4.07
N ALA A 196 -10.95 -9.61 -4.55
CA ALA A 196 -9.58 -9.93 -4.93
C ALA A 196 -8.72 -10.34 -3.72
N GLY A 197 -8.78 -9.58 -2.61
CA GLY A 197 -8.09 -9.93 -1.36
C GLY A 197 -8.58 -11.24 -0.77
N THR A 198 -9.89 -11.50 -0.87
CA THR A 198 -10.45 -12.82 -0.50
C THR A 198 -9.87 -13.93 -1.37
N ALA A 199 -9.79 -13.74 -2.70
CA ALA A 199 -9.20 -14.72 -3.60
C ALA A 199 -7.72 -14.98 -3.29
N VAL A 200 -6.97 -13.92 -2.94
CA VAL A 200 -5.58 -14.05 -2.46
C VAL A 200 -5.53 -14.90 -1.18
N ALA A 201 -6.36 -14.60 -0.18
CA ALA A 201 -6.36 -15.32 1.09
C ALA A 201 -6.72 -16.80 0.90
N VAL A 202 -7.74 -17.11 0.07
CA VAL A 202 -8.15 -18.49 -0.23
C VAL A 202 -7.03 -19.25 -0.94
N ALA A 203 -6.43 -18.66 -1.98
CA ALA A 203 -5.35 -19.31 -2.74
C ALA A 203 -4.06 -19.47 -1.93
N ALA A 204 -3.80 -18.56 -1.00
CA ALA A 204 -2.66 -18.64 -0.09
C ALA A 204 -2.88 -19.65 1.05
N HIS A 205 -4.12 -20.07 1.34
CA HIS A 205 -4.52 -20.77 2.56
C HIS A 205 -4.09 -20.03 3.83
N GLN A 206 -4.13 -18.70 3.78
CA GLN A 206 -3.61 -17.82 4.82
C GLN A 206 -4.32 -16.46 4.71
N ARG A 207 -4.46 -15.72 5.80
CA ARG A 207 -4.98 -14.35 5.75
C ARG A 207 -4.11 -13.47 4.86
N GLU A 208 -4.73 -12.51 4.17
CA GLU A 208 -4.02 -11.63 3.23
C GLU A 208 -2.87 -10.85 3.90
N ASP A 209 -3.09 -10.32 5.12
CA ASP A 209 -2.06 -9.58 5.87
C ASP A 209 -0.91 -10.47 6.35
N GLU A 210 -1.19 -11.71 6.73
CA GLU A 210 -0.17 -12.70 7.09
C GLU A 210 0.65 -13.13 5.87
N PHE A 211 -0.01 -13.38 4.74
CA PHE A 211 0.66 -13.69 3.48
C PHE A 211 1.53 -12.51 3.01
N ALA A 212 1.04 -11.27 3.15
CA ALA A 212 1.84 -10.07 2.87
C ALA A 212 3.09 -9.98 3.74
N ARG A 213 2.95 -10.26 5.05
CA ARG A 213 4.08 -10.31 5.98
C ARG A 213 5.16 -11.27 5.49
N ASP A 214 4.76 -12.49 5.15
CA ASP A 214 5.69 -13.58 4.88
C ASP A 214 6.32 -13.49 3.48
N LYS A 215 5.55 -13.05 2.49
CA LYS A 215 5.94 -13.15 1.08
C LYS A 215 6.35 -11.82 0.45
N LEU A 216 5.92 -10.69 1.02
CA LEU A 216 6.23 -9.37 0.47
C LEU A 216 7.00 -8.51 1.48
N PHE A 217 6.44 -8.24 2.65
CA PHE A 217 7.04 -7.29 3.59
C PHE A 217 8.34 -7.81 4.19
N GLY A 218 8.38 -9.06 4.62
CA GLY A 218 9.59 -9.69 5.14
C GLY A 218 10.75 -9.67 4.14
N PRO A 219 10.58 -10.17 2.89
CA PRO A 219 11.60 -10.08 1.85
C PRO A 219 12.07 -8.65 1.52
N LEU A 220 11.20 -7.64 1.64
CA LEU A 220 11.56 -6.22 1.46
C LEU A 220 12.21 -5.59 2.71
N GLY A 221 12.34 -6.33 3.81
CA GLY A 221 12.86 -5.81 5.07
C GLY A 221 11.96 -4.71 5.67
N MET A 222 10.65 -4.87 5.53
CA MET A 222 9.64 -3.98 6.10
C MET A 222 9.16 -4.58 7.42
N SER A 223 9.46 -3.93 8.54
CA SER A 223 9.08 -4.41 9.88
C SER A 223 8.05 -3.49 10.58
N HIS A 224 7.87 -2.27 10.07
CA HIS A 224 6.95 -1.28 10.61
C HIS A 224 5.76 -1.14 9.68
N TYR A 225 4.72 -1.91 9.92
CA TYR A 225 3.47 -1.82 9.17
C TYR A 225 2.29 -2.26 10.04
N ARG A 226 1.10 -1.85 9.65
CA ARG A 226 -0.13 -2.26 10.28
C ARG A 226 -1.22 -2.35 9.21
N TRP A 227 -1.95 -3.47 9.20
CA TRP A 227 -3.15 -3.59 8.38
C TRP A 227 -4.36 -3.55 9.32
N THR A 228 -5.03 -2.42 9.36
CA THR A 228 -6.13 -2.14 10.29
C THR A 228 -7.49 -2.47 9.67
N GLY A 229 -8.52 -2.48 10.51
CA GLY A 229 -9.90 -2.62 10.04
C GLY A 229 -10.25 -4.05 9.63
N ALA A 230 -9.63 -5.07 10.24
CA ALA A 230 -10.14 -6.44 10.12
C ALA A 230 -11.59 -6.48 10.59
N ASP A 231 -12.45 -7.20 9.85
CA ASP A 231 -13.83 -7.45 10.23
C ASP A 231 -13.92 -8.55 11.31
N GLN A 232 -15.16 -8.92 11.72
CA GLN A 232 -15.34 -9.94 12.76
C GLN A 232 -14.89 -11.34 12.33
N THR A 233 -14.71 -11.59 11.03
CA THR A 233 -14.12 -12.84 10.51
C THR A 233 -12.59 -12.84 10.60
N GLY A 234 -11.99 -11.72 10.95
CA GLY A 234 -10.55 -11.48 10.97
C GLY A 234 -9.96 -11.11 9.60
N ALA A 235 -10.80 -10.95 8.57
CA ALA A 235 -10.35 -10.57 7.23
C ALA A 235 -10.04 -9.07 7.15
N VAL A 236 -8.88 -8.72 6.62
CA VAL A 236 -8.54 -7.35 6.24
C VAL A 236 -9.16 -7.00 4.88
N SER A 237 -9.12 -5.72 4.49
CA SER A 237 -9.57 -5.30 3.16
C SER A 237 -8.41 -5.23 2.19
N GLY A 238 -8.53 -5.86 1.03
CA GLY A 238 -7.60 -5.68 -0.08
C GLY A 238 -7.64 -4.28 -0.72
N GLY A 239 -8.54 -3.40 -0.27
CA GLY A 239 -8.75 -2.06 -0.82
C GLY A 239 -8.25 -0.90 0.02
N TRP A 240 -8.11 -1.08 1.34
CA TRP A 240 -7.73 -0.03 2.30
C TRP A 240 -7.30 -0.63 3.64
N GLY A 241 -6.87 0.23 4.57
CA GLY A 241 -6.53 -0.14 5.95
C GLY A 241 -5.07 -0.47 6.17
N LEU A 242 -4.26 -0.61 5.11
CA LEU A 242 -2.82 -0.79 5.26
C LEU A 242 -2.16 0.54 5.63
N ARG A 243 -1.25 0.48 6.59
CA ARG A 243 -0.41 1.60 7.02
C ARG A 243 1.06 1.25 6.88
N LEU A 244 1.81 2.10 6.20
CA LEU A 244 3.26 1.95 5.98
C LEU A 244 3.99 3.24 6.28
N ARG A 245 5.29 3.13 6.56
CA ARG A 245 6.20 4.26 6.52
C ARG A 245 6.42 4.74 5.07
N ALA A 246 6.69 6.00 4.88
CA ALA A 246 6.98 6.53 3.54
C ALA A 246 8.17 5.84 2.87
N VAL A 247 9.21 5.49 3.63
CA VAL A 247 10.37 4.75 3.12
C VAL A 247 10.02 3.31 2.71
N ASP A 248 9.03 2.68 3.35
CA ASP A 248 8.55 1.36 2.95
C ASP A 248 7.65 1.45 1.70
N MET A 249 6.85 2.49 1.55
CA MET A 249 6.16 2.79 0.28
C MET A 249 7.17 2.95 -0.86
N ALA A 250 8.31 3.59 -0.60
CA ALA A 250 9.37 3.75 -1.60
C ALA A 250 10.00 2.41 -2.00
N LYS A 251 10.11 1.42 -1.08
CA LYS A 251 10.54 0.05 -1.43
C LYS A 251 9.55 -0.64 -2.37
N ILE A 252 8.23 -0.42 -2.17
CA ILE A 252 7.21 -0.91 -3.10
C ILE A 252 7.37 -0.26 -4.47
N GLY A 253 7.59 1.05 -4.54
CA GLY A 253 7.85 1.75 -5.80
C GLY A 253 9.09 1.22 -6.52
N MET A 254 10.18 0.96 -5.79
CA MET A 254 11.40 0.36 -6.36
C MET A 254 11.17 -1.07 -6.83
N LEU A 255 10.38 -1.88 -6.10
CA LEU A 255 9.99 -3.23 -6.55
C LEU A 255 9.25 -3.18 -7.90
N LEU A 256 8.34 -2.22 -8.08
CA LEU A 256 7.63 -2.01 -9.35
C LEU A 256 8.61 -1.55 -10.45
N LEU A 257 9.49 -0.58 -10.15
CA LEU A 257 10.49 -0.06 -11.08
C LEU A 257 11.45 -1.15 -11.58
N ASP A 258 11.89 -2.02 -10.69
CA ASP A 258 12.83 -3.10 -10.98
C ASP A 258 12.13 -4.41 -11.41
N ASN A 259 10.92 -4.29 -12.01
CA ASN A 259 10.17 -5.42 -12.57
C ASN A 259 9.98 -6.59 -11.58
N GLY A 260 9.64 -6.27 -10.35
CA GLY A 260 9.38 -7.25 -9.28
C GLY A 260 10.63 -7.82 -8.62
N ARG A 261 11.81 -7.24 -8.88
CA ARG A 261 13.07 -7.63 -8.24
C ARG A 261 13.40 -6.72 -7.06
N TRP A 262 13.92 -7.31 -6.02
CA TRP A 262 14.44 -6.59 -4.86
C TRP A 262 15.79 -7.17 -4.46
N ARG A 263 16.83 -6.36 -4.45
CA ARG A 263 18.22 -6.78 -4.12
C ARG A 263 18.65 -8.04 -4.85
N GLY A 264 18.38 -8.12 -6.16
CA GLY A 264 18.73 -9.24 -7.02
C GLY A 264 17.79 -10.44 -6.97
N ARG A 265 16.86 -10.50 -6.01
CA ARG A 265 15.87 -11.58 -5.88
C ARG A 265 14.55 -11.20 -6.58
N GLN A 266 13.98 -12.11 -7.37
CA GLN A 266 12.63 -11.96 -7.91
C GLN A 266 11.62 -12.22 -6.78
N ILE A 267 10.82 -11.22 -6.44
CA ILE A 267 9.75 -11.30 -5.43
C ILE A 267 8.40 -11.49 -6.11
N VAL A 268 8.12 -10.71 -7.16
CA VAL A 268 6.91 -10.80 -7.98
C VAL A 268 7.32 -11.08 -9.42
N PRO A 269 6.68 -12.00 -10.15
CA PRO A 269 7.04 -12.28 -11.55
C PRO A 269 7.03 -11.02 -12.42
N GLN A 270 8.04 -10.87 -13.29
CA GLN A 270 8.13 -9.74 -14.20
C GLN A 270 6.90 -9.62 -15.12
N ALA A 271 6.37 -10.77 -15.56
CA ALA A 271 5.17 -10.79 -16.39
C ALA A 271 3.95 -10.17 -15.69
N TRP A 272 3.82 -10.41 -14.36
CA TRP A 272 2.76 -9.80 -13.57
C TRP A 272 2.95 -8.29 -13.43
N ILE A 273 4.17 -7.82 -13.11
CA ILE A 273 4.47 -6.38 -13.05
C ILE A 273 4.14 -5.70 -14.38
N LYS A 274 4.48 -6.34 -15.50
CA LYS A 274 4.11 -5.81 -16.81
C LYS A 274 2.59 -5.66 -16.98
N GLN A 275 1.79 -6.63 -16.51
CA GLN A 275 0.34 -6.52 -16.56
C GLN A 275 -0.18 -5.43 -15.61
N MET A 276 0.41 -5.28 -14.41
CA MET A 276 0.09 -4.19 -13.50
C MET A 276 0.28 -2.81 -14.14
N THR A 277 1.35 -2.64 -14.91
CA THR A 277 1.81 -1.36 -15.45
C THR A 277 1.46 -1.17 -16.95
N THR A 278 0.56 -1.99 -17.48
CA THR A 278 0.03 -1.87 -18.83
C THR A 278 -1.46 -1.56 -18.76
N PRO A 279 -1.95 -0.59 -19.57
CA PRO A 279 -3.38 -0.29 -19.66
C PRO A 279 -4.22 -1.54 -19.91
N SER A 280 -5.35 -1.63 -19.22
CA SER A 280 -6.31 -2.72 -19.42
C SER A 280 -7.21 -2.42 -20.63
N PRO A 281 -7.86 -3.44 -21.24
CA PRO A 281 -8.80 -3.20 -22.32
C PRO A 281 -9.97 -2.26 -21.97
N ALA A 282 -10.30 -2.14 -20.69
CA ALA A 282 -11.41 -1.31 -20.20
C ALA A 282 -11.00 0.11 -19.79
N ALA A 283 -9.68 0.40 -19.68
CA ALA A 283 -9.17 1.72 -19.27
C ALA A 283 -7.75 1.94 -19.83
N ASP A 284 -7.52 3.05 -20.48
CA ASP A 284 -6.23 3.43 -21.07
C ASP A 284 -5.23 4.01 -20.03
N ASP A 285 -5.68 4.24 -18.80
CA ASP A 285 -4.93 4.82 -17.70
C ASP A 285 -4.87 3.92 -16.44
N TYR A 286 -5.30 2.64 -16.54
CA TYR A 286 -5.36 1.74 -15.40
C TYR A 286 -5.01 0.29 -15.77
N GLY A 287 -4.07 -0.28 -15.04
CA GLY A 287 -3.68 -1.69 -15.13
C GLY A 287 -4.26 -2.53 -13.97
N TYR A 288 -3.48 -3.48 -13.43
CA TYR A 288 -3.90 -4.28 -12.28
C TYR A 288 -3.62 -3.54 -10.97
N TYR A 289 -4.60 -2.74 -10.51
CA TYR A 289 -4.51 -1.87 -9.33
C TYR A 289 -3.30 -0.93 -9.39
N CYS A 290 -3.01 -0.42 -10.57
CA CYS A 290 -1.93 0.50 -10.84
C CYS A 290 -2.44 1.59 -11.80
N TRP A 291 -2.26 2.85 -11.43
CA TRP A 291 -2.54 4.02 -12.26
C TRP A 291 -1.41 4.26 -13.24
N ILE A 292 -1.73 4.74 -14.44
CA ILE A 292 -0.78 4.90 -15.53
C ILE A 292 -0.97 6.30 -16.15
N GLN A 293 0.12 7.04 -16.32
CA GLN A 293 0.13 8.38 -16.95
C GLN A 293 -0.81 9.41 -16.27
N HIS A 294 -0.87 9.38 -14.94
CA HIS A 294 -1.72 10.29 -14.18
C HIS A 294 -1.02 11.55 -13.68
N VAL A 295 0.30 11.50 -13.49
CA VAL A 295 1.04 12.54 -12.76
C VAL A 295 1.92 13.37 -13.69
N VAL A 296 2.68 12.75 -14.56
CA VAL A 296 3.59 13.45 -15.47
C VAL A 296 2.93 13.79 -16.80
N GLU A 297 3.48 14.76 -17.51
CA GLU A 297 3.01 15.13 -18.84
C GLU A 297 3.08 13.95 -19.82
N LYS A 298 2.18 13.97 -20.82
CA LYS A 298 2.12 12.91 -21.84
C LYS A 298 3.47 12.75 -22.55
N GLY A 299 3.87 11.49 -22.75
CA GLY A 299 5.11 11.12 -23.43
C GLY A 299 6.26 10.75 -22.50
N GLN A 300 6.11 10.92 -21.19
CA GLN A 300 7.05 10.36 -20.22
C GLN A 300 6.38 9.19 -19.49
N PRO A 301 6.92 7.96 -19.56
CA PRO A 301 6.35 6.82 -18.86
C PRO A 301 6.27 7.07 -17.37
N GLU A 302 5.08 6.85 -16.81
CA GLU A 302 4.84 6.95 -15.38
C GLU A 302 3.72 6.00 -15.00
N PHE A 303 3.87 5.35 -13.86
CA PHE A 303 2.84 4.51 -13.25
C PHE A 303 3.00 4.50 -11.73
N GLY A 304 1.95 4.03 -11.05
CA GLY A 304 2.04 3.94 -9.59
C GLY A 304 0.72 3.71 -8.88
N ALA A 305 0.70 4.07 -7.62
CA ALA A 305 -0.43 3.92 -6.73
C ALA A 305 -0.94 5.28 -6.24
N MET A 306 -2.25 5.41 -6.12
CA MET A 306 -2.89 6.61 -5.62
C MET A 306 -3.90 6.26 -4.52
N GLY A 307 -3.90 7.03 -3.46
CA GLY A 307 -4.83 6.90 -2.34
C GLY A 307 -5.50 8.22 -1.98
N PHE A 308 -6.65 8.11 -1.35
CA PHE A 308 -7.45 9.24 -0.90
C PHE A 308 -6.62 10.25 -0.10
N LYS A 309 -6.93 11.54 -0.20
CA LYS A 309 -6.23 12.65 0.46
C LYS A 309 -4.76 12.82 0.07
N GLY A 310 -4.29 12.19 -1.01
CA GLY A 310 -2.96 12.43 -1.55
C GLY A 310 -1.87 11.48 -1.03
N GLN A 311 -2.16 10.20 -0.98
CA GLN A 311 -1.16 9.16 -0.81
C GLN A 311 -0.67 8.73 -2.20
N PHE A 312 0.63 8.82 -2.48
CA PHE A 312 1.17 8.48 -3.79
C PHE A 312 2.43 7.62 -3.69
N ILE A 313 2.50 6.64 -4.59
CA ILE A 313 3.75 6.02 -5.03
C ILE A 313 3.82 6.26 -6.53
N THR A 314 4.72 7.10 -6.98
CA THR A 314 4.92 7.41 -8.40
C THR A 314 6.25 6.85 -8.86
N VAL A 315 6.22 6.01 -9.87
CA VAL A 315 7.39 5.41 -10.49
C VAL A 315 7.70 6.15 -11.77
N LEU A 316 8.93 6.60 -11.92
CA LEU A 316 9.45 7.36 -13.05
C LEU A 316 10.56 6.55 -13.75
N PRO A 317 10.20 5.64 -14.68
CA PRO A 317 11.17 4.72 -15.29
C PRO A 317 12.31 5.44 -16.03
N ALA A 318 11.99 6.50 -16.78
CA ALA A 318 13.00 7.25 -17.55
C ALA A 318 14.06 7.91 -16.66
N GLN A 319 13.70 8.25 -15.41
CA GLN A 319 14.61 8.81 -14.42
C GLN A 319 15.21 7.77 -13.50
N HIS A 320 14.79 6.51 -13.60
CA HIS A 320 15.06 5.45 -12.62
C HIS A 320 14.83 5.94 -11.19
N ALA A 321 13.64 6.49 -10.95
CA ALA A 321 13.31 7.17 -9.71
C ALA A 321 11.91 6.78 -9.19
N VAL A 322 11.72 6.95 -7.90
CA VAL A 322 10.43 6.79 -7.20
C VAL A 322 10.17 8.00 -6.35
N VAL A 323 8.93 8.50 -6.40
CA VAL A 323 8.44 9.59 -5.56
C VAL A 323 7.31 9.06 -4.68
N VAL A 324 7.44 9.26 -3.39
CA VAL A 324 6.40 8.93 -2.41
C VAL A 324 5.93 10.19 -1.71
N MET A 325 4.62 10.36 -1.63
CA MET A 325 3.99 11.39 -0.81
C MET A 325 2.94 10.79 0.10
N THR A 326 2.90 11.25 1.34
CA THR A 326 1.75 11.06 2.23
C THR A 326 1.22 12.43 2.66
N SER A 327 -0.10 12.57 2.68
CA SER A 327 -0.73 13.85 2.99
C SER A 327 -2.13 13.68 3.57
N LEU A 328 -2.71 14.78 4.05
CA LEU A 328 -4.13 14.93 4.31
C LEU A 328 -4.66 16.15 3.56
N LEU A 329 -4.39 16.24 2.28
CA LEU A 329 -4.89 17.31 1.44
C LEU A 329 -6.43 17.28 1.40
N PRO A 330 -7.10 18.44 1.41
CA PRO A 330 -8.55 18.52 1.30
C PRO A 330 -9.03 17.86 0.02
N THR A 331 -10.19 17.21 0.09
CA THR A 331 -10.85 16.60 -1.05
C THR A 331 -12.29 17.12 -1.09
N ASP A 332 -12.62 17.90 -2.10
CA ASP A 332 -13.96 18.49 -2.26
C ASP A 332 -14.92 17.56 -3.01
N GLY A 333 -14.42 16.46 -3.58
CA GLY A 333 -15.18 15.54 -4.43
C GLY A 333 -14.64 14.11 -4.52
N GLY A 334 -13.96 13.61 -3.51
CA GLY A 334 -13.46 12.22 -3.46
C GLY A 334 -12.14 12.01 -4.21
N LEU A 335 -11.89 10.76 -4.66
CA LEU A 335 -10.63 10.36 -5.32
C LEU A 335 -10.35 11.07 -6.65
N ARG A 336 -11.38 11.60 -7.28
CA ARG A 336 -11.30 12.34 -8.54
C ARG A 336 -11.17 13.84 -8.35
N ASP A 337 -11.01 14.31 -7.10
CA ASP A 337 -10.77 15.72 -6.84
C ASP A 337 -9.49 16.17 -7.54
N ALA A 338 -9.68 17.04 -8.53
CA ALA A 338 -8.59 17.59 -9.32
C ALA A 338 -7.64 18.46 -8.49
N THR A 339 -8.08 18.98 -7.34
CA THR A 339 -7.30 19.95 -6.55
C THR A 339 -6.03 19.33 -5.98
N TYR A 340 -6.13 18.25 -5.21
CA TYR A 340 -4.93 17.64 -4.63
C TYR A 340 -4.05 16.95 -5.68
N LEU A 341 -4.65 16.39 -6.72
CA LEU A 341 -3.91 15.79 -7.83
C LEU A 341 -3.16 16.85 -8.62
N ASN A 342 -3.76 18.00 -8.88
CA ASN A 342 -3.08 19.12 -9.55
C ASN A 342 -1.92 19.68 -8.72
N GLN A 343 -2.06 19.76 -7.41
CA GLN A 343 -0.97 20.15 -6.52
C GLN A 343 0.19 19.14 -6.56
N TYR A 344 -0.14 17.86 -6.56
CA TYR A 344 0.88 16.81 -6.69
C TYR A 344 1.55 16.82 -8.06
N ARG A 345 0.77 16.97 -9.15
CA ARG A 345 1.30 17.14 -10.50
C ARG A 345 2.28 18.32 -10.58
N ARG A 346 1.91 19.46 -10.01
CA ARG A 346 2.79 20.62 -9.93
C ARG A 346 4.08 20.30 -9.18
N MET A 347 3.98 19.62 -8.06
CA MET A 347 5.15 19.21 -7.27
C MET A 347 6.13 18.36 -8.10
N VAL A 348 5.60 17.36 -8.82
CA VAL A 348 6.42 16.45 -9.62
C VAL A 348 6.99 17.16 -10.85
N ASN A 349 6.17 17.89 -11.62
CA ASN A 349 6.59 18.47 -12.89
C ASN A 349 7.44 19.72 -12.75
N ASP A 350 7.13 20.61 -11.78
CA ASP A 350 7.85 21.89 -11.65
C ASP A 350 9.10 21.78 -10.78
N TYR A 351 9.21 20.76 -9.92
CA TYR A 351 10.30 20.66 -8.95
C TYR A 351 11.05 19.34 -9.01
N ILE A 352 10.37 18.20 -8.94
CA ILE A 352 11.04 16.89 -8.82
C ILE A 352 11.68 16.48 -10.14
N LEU A 353 10.96 16.54 -11.25
CA LEU A 353 11.52 16.22 -12.57
C LEU A 353 12.71 17.11 -12.92
N PRO A 354 12.67 18.46 -12.76
CA PRO A 354 13.84 19.30 -12.96
C PRO A 354 15.02 18.95 -12.04
N ALA A 355 14.75 18.51 -10.80
CA ALA A 355 15.80 18.06 -9.90
C ALA A 355 16.46 16.76 -10.38
N LEU A 356 15.66 15.81 -10.89
CA LEU A 356 16.12 14.51 -11.38
C LEU A 356 16.81 14.59 -12.75
N THR A 357 16.49 15.61 -13.57
CA THR A 357 17.01 15.81 -14.93
C THR A 357 17.60 17.19 -15.13
N PRO A 358 18.60 17.60 -14.33
CA PRO A 358 19.18 18.93 -14.44
C PRO A 358 19.91 19.11 -15.77
N ALA A 359 19.81 20.30 -16.39
CA ALA A 359 20.44 20.61 -17.67
C ALA A 359 21.99 20.51 -17.63
N ARG A 360 22.58 20.57 -16.45
CA ARG A 360 24.03 20.41 -16.21
C ARG A 360 24.21 19.52 -14.99
N LYS A 361 25.32 18.74 -14.98
CA LYS A 361 25.68 17.93 -13.82
C LYS A 361 25.78 18.83 -12.56
N PRO A 362 24.94 18.55 -11.53
CA PRO A 362 24.96 19.39 -10.34
C PRO A 362 26.25 19.16 -9.54
N VAL A 363 26.74 20.23 -8.94
CA VAL A 363 27.92 20.18 -8.08
C VAL A 363 27.48 20.33 -6.63
N ALA A 364 27.93 19.41 -5.79
CA ALA A 364 27.76 19.53 -4.35
C ALA A 364 28.59 20.69 -3.82
N THR A 365 27.96 21.58 -3.06
CA THR A 365 28.66 22.66 -2.33
C THR A 365 28.18 22.66 -0.88
N ALA A 366 29.03 23.17 0.02
CA ALA A 366 28.66 23.33 1.42
C ALA A 366 27.36 24.15 1.58
N ALA A 367 27.21 25.21 0.75
CA ALA A 367 26.02 26.07 0.76
C ALA A 367 24.73 25.30 0.38
N LYS A 368 24.76 24.48 -0.68
CA LYS A 368 23.60 23.64 -1.09
C LYS A 368 23.25 22.63 0.00
N THR A 369 24.24 21.94 0.54
CA THR A 369 24.05 20.96 1.61
C THR A 369 23.45 21.62 2.85
N GLN A 370 23.92 22.81 3.22
CA GLN A 370 23.41 23.54 4.36
C GLN A 370 21.97 24.02 4.11
N ALA A 371 21.66 24.59 2.93
CA ALA A 371 20.34 25.05 2.56
C ALA A 371 19.31 23.90 2.63
N LEU A 372 19.67 22.71 2.13
CA LEU A 372 18.82 21.53 2.21
C LEU A 372 18.56 21.11 3.67
N ARG A 373 19.61 21.04 4.50
CA ARG A 373 19.49 20.71 5.93
C ARG A 373 18.58 21.68 6.67
N ASP A 374 18.79 22.98 6.45
CA ASP A 374 18.03 24.04 7.11
C ASP A 374 16.56 23.99 6.73
N GLU A 375 16.25 23.78 5.45
CA GLU A 375 14.87 23.65 5.00
C GLU A 375 14.18 22.41 5.55
N LEU A 376 14.86 21.26 5.57
CA LEU A 376 14.31 20.03 6.17
C LEU A 376 14.08 20.19 7.68
N ALA A 377 14.95 20.93 8.38
CA ALA A 377 14.75 21.26 9.79
C ALA A 377 13.53 22.16 10.00
N ARG A 378 13.37 23.21 9.16
CA ARG A 378 12.18 24.09 9.19
C ARG A 378 10.89 23.33 8.90
N SER A 379 10.90 22.43 7.93
CA SER A 379 9.71 21.64 7.58
C SER A 379 9.24 20.76 8.74
N ARG A 380 10.13 20.17 9.52
CA ARG A 380 9.78 19.36 10.70
C ARG A 380 9.07 20.17 11.77
N GLN A 381 9.37 21.44 11.91
CA GLN A 381 8.74 22.35 12.89
C GLN A 381 7.44 22.95 12.36
N THR A 382 7.18 22.87 11.06
CA THR A 382 5.97 23.42 10.45
C THR A 382 4.80 22.48 10.73
N GLN A 383 3.82 22.94 11.48
CA GLN A 383 2.58 22.22 11.67
C GLN A 383 1.75 22.25 10.38
N GLY A 384 1.18 21.11 10.01
CA GLY A 384 0.12 21.03 9.02
C GLY A 384 -1.15 21.75 9.49
N ILE A 385 -2.28 21.49 8.86
CA ILE A 385 -3.56 22.08 9.25
C ILE A 385 -3.88 21.68 10.70
N PRO A 386 -4.15 22.64 11.61
CA PRO A 386 -4.46 22.31 13.00
C PRO A 386 -5.63 21.33 13.12
N GLY A 387 -5.46 20.30 13.97
CA GLY A 387 -6.51 19.29 14.23
C GLY A 387 -6.45 18.03 13.37
N THR A 388 -5.66 17.97 12.30
CA THR A 388 -5.55 16.79 11.44
C THR A 388 -4.42 15.84 11.85
N ALA A 389 -3.44 16.31 12.61
CA ALA A 389 -2.22 15.56 12.90
C ALA A 389 -2.42 14.31 13.79
N ALA A 390 -3.33 14.39 14.78
CA ALA A 390 -3.45 13.35 15.82
C ALA A 390 -4.24 12.11 15.38
N ALA A 391 -5.11 12.21 14.37
CA ALA A 391 -6.08 11.15 14.07
C ALA A 391 -5.50 9.98 13.27
N PHE A 392 -4.31 10.10 12.65
CA PHE A 392 -3.81 9.15 11.66
C PHE A 392 -2.33 8.78 11.82
N ASN A 393 -1.72 9.17 12.92
CA ASN A 393 -0.32 8.85 13.21
C ASN A 393 -0.28 7.73 14.24
N ASP A 394 -0.06 6.51 13.80
CA ASP A 394 0.36 5.46 14.72
C ASP A 394 1.83 5.71 15.04
N ALA A 395 2.11 5.98 16.32
CA ALA A 395 3.47 5.84 16.81
C ALA A 395 3.94 4.40 16.55
N PRO A 396 5.23 4.18 16.27
CA PRO A 396 5.74 2.83 16.20
C PRO A 396 5.40 2.11 17.50
N GLU A 397 4.82 0.92 17.40
CA GLU A 397 4.69 0.05 18.57
C GLU A 397 6.11 -0.27 19.04
N SER A 398 6.40 0.14 20.30
CA SER A 398 7.69 -0.11 20.99
C SER A 398 7.92 -1.59 21.22
#